data_275a2e1716314a8d7954ce22b4edde36
#
_entry.id   275a2e1716314a8d7954ce22b4edde36
#
_cell.length_a   1.000
_cell.length_b   1.000
_cell.length_c   1.000
_cell.angle_alpha   90.00
_cell.angle_beta   90.00
_cell.angle_gamma   90.00
#
_symmetry.space_group_name_H-M   'P 1'
#
loop_
_entity.id
_entity.type
_entity.pdbx_description
1 polymer ?
#
loop_
_entity_poly.entity_id
_entity_poly.type
_entity_poly.pdbx_seq_one_letter_code
_entity_poly.pdbx_strand_id
1 'polypeptide(L)'
;MRRQKYAILLILVLLGVALAGCEQKSINQIKAEPSRYAHQEVAVVGTVTRSISVLGKGAYEVEDGTGKLWVVSKTGVPREGARVAVKGEIRDAFNLSEIVKLPEPISSGLVLIETSHRAH
;
A
#
# COMPACT_ATOMS: atom_id res chain seq x y z
N MET A 1 -17.87 41.99 -1.69
CA MET A 1 -18.09 40.96 -2.70
C MET A 1 -16.81 40.29 -3.13
N ARG A 2 -15.71 40.98 -3.34
CA ARG A 2 -14.42 40.35 -3.71
C ARG A 2 -13.85 39.44 -2.62
N ARG A 3 -14.08 39.72 -1.35
CA ARG A 3 -13.57 38.91 -0.21
C ARG A 3 -14.22 37.54 -0.10
N GLN A 4 -15.48 37.38 -0.50
CA GLN A 4 -16.18 36.09 -0.46
C GLN A 4 -15.66 35.09 -1.49
N LYS A 5 -15.28 35.56 -2.68
CA LYS A 5 -14.72 34.68 -3.72
C LYS A 5 -13.38 34.06 -3.30
N TYR A 6 -12.51 34.83 -2.66
CA TYR A 6 -11.22 34.36 -2.17
C TYR A 6 -11.35 33.42 -0.96
N ALA A 7 -12.32 33.68 -0.07
CA ALA A 7 -12.56 32.82 1.08
C ALA A 7 -13.05 31.45 0.67
N ILE A 8 -13.94 31.34 -0.32
CA ILE A 8 -14.44 30.07 -0.86
C ILE A 8 -13.33 29.30 -1.56
N LEU A 9 -12.48 29.97 -2.32
CA LEU A 9 -11.34 29.37 -2.99
C LEU A 9 -10.33 28.80 -1.99
N LEU A 10 -10.07 29.54 -0.90
CA LEU A 10 -9.16 29.12 0.16
C LEU A 10 -9.69 27.88 0.90
N ILE A 11 -10.98 27.81 1.18
CA ILE A 11 -11.63 26.66 1.82
C ILE A 11 -11.56 25.43 0.92
N LEU A 12 -11.76 25.56 -0.39
CA LEU A 12 -11.66 24.48 -1.35
C LEU A 12 -10.24 23.92 -1.44
N VAL A 13 -9.23 24.77 -1.40
CA VAL A 13 -7.82 24.35 -1.40
C VAL A 13 -7.47 23.61 -0.11
N LEU A 14 -7.93 24.07 1.04
CA LEU A 14 -7.74 23.43 2.34
C LEU A 14 -8.43 22.06 2.41
N LEU A 15 -9.63 21.91 1.87
CA LEU A 15 -10.33 20.64 1.78
C LEU A 15 -9.61 19.66 0.85
N GLY A 16 -9.05 20.13 -0.26
CA GLY A 16 -8.25 19.32 -1.17
C GLY A 16 -7.00 18.77 -0.50
N VAL A 17 -6.30 19.58 0.29
CA VAL A 17 -5.10 19.15 1.04
C VAL A 17 -5.46 18.16 2.15
N ALA A 18 -6.58 18.36 2.85
CA ALA A 18 -7.04 17.46 3.90
C ALA A 18 -7.48 16.08 3.37
N LEU A 19 -8.00 16.01 2.14
CA LEU A 19 -8.42 14.77 1.48
C LEU A 19 -7.25 14.01 0.84
N ALA A 20 -6.07 14.63 0.72
CA ALA A 20 -4.86 14.03 0.15
C ALA A 20 -4.04 13.23 1.19
N GLY A 21 -4.66 12.71 2.27
CA GLY A 21 -3.99 12.12 3.43
C GLY A 21 -3.10 10.90 3.16
N CYS A 22 -3.34 10.10 2.12
CA CYS A 22 -2.47 9.01 1.68
C CYS A 22 -2.20 9.17 0.20
N GLU A 23 -1.03 9.72 -0.13
CA GLU A 23 -0.61 9.77 -1.53
C GLU A 23 -0.30 8.37 -2.04
N GLN A 24 -0.80 8.08 -3.22
CA GLN A 24 -0.43 6.89 -3.95
C GLN A 24 1.05 6.96 -4.34
N LYS A 25 1.79 5.91 -4.01
CA LYS A 25 3.20 5.76 -4.38
C LYS A 25 3.38 4.65 -5.38
N SER A 26 4.37 4.78 -6.26
CA SER A 26 4.77 3.68 -7.10
C SER A 26 5.60 2.68 -6.30
N ILE A 27 5.51 1.41 -6.66
CA ILE A 27 6.30 0.36 -6.01
C ILE A 27 7.79 0.62 -6.20
N ASN A 28 8.18 1.11 -7.38
CA ASN A 28 9.58 1.44 -7.64
C ASN A 28 10.11 2.56 -6.73
N GLN A 29 9.30 3.58 -6.45
CA GLN A 29 9.68 4.63 -5.50
C GLN A 29 9.95 4.06 -4.10
N ILE A 30 9.08 3.18 -3.64
CA ILE A 30 9.20 2.55 -2.32
C ILE A 30 10.47 1.71 -2.24
N LYS A 31 10.73 0.89 -3.26
CA LYS A 31 11.90 0.00 -3.30
C LYS A 31 13.20 0.74 -3.53
N ALA A 32 13.17 1.89 -4.21
CA ALA A 32 14.36 2.71 -4.44
C ALA A 32 14.84 3.43 -3.18
N GLU A 33 13.91 3.73 -2.27
CA GLU A 33 14.22 4.47 -1.03
C GLU A 33 13.61 3.76 0.18
N PRO A 34 14.06 2.53 0.52
CA PRO A 34 13.43 1.74 1.56
C PRO A 34 13.46 2.39 2.93
N SER A 35 14.54 3.10 3.27
CA SER A 35 14.67 3.79 4.55
C SER A 35 13.68 4.94 4.71
N ARG A 36 13.34 5.60 3.60
CA ARG A 36 12.38 6.71 3.60
C ARG A 36 10.95 6.24 3.88
N TYR A 37 10.59 5.08 3.35
CA TYR A 37 9.22 4.56 3.43
C TYR A 37 9.02 3.55 4.56
N ALA A 38 10.10 3.06 5.17
CA ALA A 38 10.00 2.13 6.30
C ALA A 38 9.15 2.74 7.42
N HIS A 39 8.19 1.95 7.94
CA HIS A 39 7.23 2.35 8.96
C HIS A 39 6.28 3.49 8.53
N GLN A 40 6.25 3.80 7.24
CA GLN A 40 5.31 4.78 6.69
C GLN A 40 4.09 4.08 6.10
N GLU A 41 2.93 4.71 6.27
CA GLU A 41 1.72 4.27 5.59
C GLU A 41 1.70 4.80 4.16
N VAL A 42 1.47 3.90 3.21
CA VAL A 42 1.44 4.21 1.79
C VAL A 42 0.20 3.62 1.14
N ALA A 43 -0.15 4.14 -0.02
CA ALA A 43 -1.19 3.59 -0.88
C ALA A 43 -0.56 3.15 -2.20
N VAL A 44 -0.90 1.96 -2.66
CA VAL A 44 -0.42 1.38 -3.91
C VAL A 44 -1.62 0.86 -4.70
N VAL A 45 -1.62 1.10 -6.00
CA VAL A 45 -2.64 0.60 -6.91
C VAL A 45 -1.98 -0.30 -7.95
N GLY A 46 -2.52 -1.49 -8.14
CA GLY A 46 -1.95 -2.41 -9.12
C GLY A 46 -2.78 -3.65 -9.32
N THR A 47 -2.20 -4.61 -10.02
CA THR A 47 -2.84 -5.89 -10.34
C THR A 47 -2.22 -7.01 -9.50
N VAL A 48 -3.06 -7.87 -8.95
CA VAL A 48 -2.63 -9.03 -8.17
C VAL A 48 -2.06 -10.09 -9.12
N THR A 49 -0.79 -10.44 -8.94
CA THR A 49 -0.10 -11.44 -9.76
C THR A 49 -0.01 -12.80 -9.08
N ARG A 50 -0.03 -12.83 -7.75
CA ARG A 50 -0.01 -14.05 -6.94
C ARG A 50 -0.84 -13.88 -5.69
N SER A 51 -1.48 -14.95 -5.25
CA SER A 51 -2.23 -14.96 -3.98
C SER A 51 -1.94 -16.25 -3.24
N ILE A 52 -1.62 -16.13 -1.95
CA ILE A 52 -1.34 -17.24 -1.05
C ILE A 52 -2.23 -17.07 0.17
N SER A 53 -3.02 -18.08 0.50
CA SER A 53 -3.88 -18.09 1.69
C SER A 53 -3.48 -19.24 2.59
N VAL A 54 -3.20 -18.93 3.86
CA VAL A 54 -2.82 -19.93 4.86
C VAL A 54 -3.55 -19.59 6.18
N LEU A 55 -4.42 -20.49 6.63
CA LEU A 55 -5.13 -20.39 7.92
C LEU A 55 -5.82 -19.04 8.17
N GLY A 56 -6.56 -18.55 7.17
CA GLY A 56 -7.29 -17.28 7.28
C GLY A 56 -6.45 -16.02 7.19
N LYS A 57 -5.15 -16.17 7.08
CA LYS A 57 -4.18 -15.10 6.78
C LYS A 57 -3.66 -15.32 5.38
N GLY A 58 -3.21 -14.27 4.73
CA GLY A 58 -2.71 -14.42 3.40
C GLY A 58 -1.71 -13.36 3.00
N ALA A 59 -1.13 -13.60 1.84
CA ALA A 59 -0.26 -12.63 1.19
C ALA A 59 -0.57 -12.63 -0.30
N TYR A 60 -0.43 -11.47 -0.92
CA TYR A 60 -0.58 -11.34 -2.35
C TYR A 60 0.45 -10.37 -2.91
N GLU A 61 0.87 -10.66 -4.12
CA GLU A 61 1.83 -9.82 -4.84
C GLU A 61 1.09 -8.86 -5.76
N VAL A 62 1.42 -7.58 -5.67
CA VAL A 62 0.83 -6.51 -6.49
C VAL A 62 1.89 -5.97 -7.43
N GLU A 63 1.52 -5.80 -8.70
CA GLU A 63 2.33 -5.20 -9.73
C GLU A 63 1.65 -3.93 -10.25
N ASP A 64 2.37 -2.81 -10.29
CA ASP A 64 1.85 -1.52 -10.73
C ASP A 64 2.46 -1.02 -12.06
N GLY A 65 3.23 -1.87 -12.74
CA GLY A 65 3.96 -1.50 -13.95
C GLY A 65 5.37 -0.96 -13.67
N THR A 66 5.68 -0.58 -12.45
CA THR A 66 7.01 -0.10 -12.03
C THR A 66 7.78 -1.14 -11.22
N GLY A 67 7.08 -2.07 -10.59
CA GLY A 67 7.67 -3.11 -9.76
C GLY A 67 6.61 -3.99 -9.14
N LYS A 68 7.07 -4.90 -8.28
CA LYS A 68 6.22 -5.84 -7.55
C LYS A 68 6.44 -5.69 -6.06
N LEU A 69 5.38 -5.84 -5.29
CA LEU A 69 5.44 -5.73 -3.83
C LEU A 69 4.50 -6.76 -3.21
N TRP A 70 4.99 -7.49 -2.22
CA TRP A 70 4.17 -8.40 -1.44
C TRP A 70 3.39 -7.65 -0.37
N VAL A 71 2.12 -8.00 -0.25
CA VAL A 71 1.18 -7.44 0.74
C VAL A 71 0.75 -8.57 1.67
N VAL A 72 0.86 -8.33 2.96
CA VAL A 72 0.40 -9.27 4.00
C VAL A 72 -0.94 -8.81 4.52
N SER A 73 -1.94 -9.70 4.46
CA SER A 73 -3.31 -9.40 4.84
C SER A 73 -3.80 -10.32 5.94
N LYS A 74 -4.55 -9.77 6.89
CA LYS A 74 -5.23 -10.52 7.93
C LYS A 74 -6.71 -10.76 7.60
N THR A 75 -7.23 -10.13 6.57
CA THR A 75 -8.66 -10.13 6.24
C THR A 75 -9.02 -10.94 4.99
N GLY A 76 -8.01 -11.51 4.35
CA GLY A 76 -8.20 -12.28 3.12
C GLY A 76 -7.42 -11.71 1.95
N VAL A 77 -7.34 -12.46 0.88
CA VAL A 77 -6.56 -12.08 -0.29
C VAL A 77 -7.46 -11.91 -1.51
N PRO A 78 -7.20 -10.88 -2.35
CA PRO A 78 -7.86 -10.76 -3.64
C PRO A 78 -7.43 -11.89 -4.57
N ARG A 79 -8.25 -12.19 -5.56
CA ARG A 79 -7.91 -13.19 -6.58
C ARG A 79 -6.78 -12.68 -7.50
N GLU A 80 -6.05 -13.61 -8.07
CA GLU A 80 -5.09 -13.28 -9.13
C GLU A 80 -5.79 -12.62 -10.31
N GLY A 81 -5.15 -11.59 -10.87
CA GLY A 81 -5.72 -10.78 -11.95
C GLY A 81 -6.58 -9.62 -11.48
N ALA A 82 -6.97 -9.56 -10.23
CA ALA A 82 -7.77 -8.45 -9.69
C ALA A 82 -6.94 -7.17 -9.63
N ARG A 83 -7.57 -6.04 -9.97
CA ARG A 83 -6.98 -4.74 -9.77
C ARG A 83 -7.41 -4.19 -8.41
N VAL A 84 -6.44 -3.76 -7.62
CA VAL A 84 -6.69 -3.37 -6.22
C VAL A 84 -5.98 -2.07 -5.87
N ALA A 85 -6.60 -1.34 -4.94
CA ALA A 85 -5.96 -0.24 -4.22
C ALA A 85 -5.72 -0.72 -2.79
N VAL A 86 -4.47 -0.67 -2.36
CA VAL A 86 -4.02 -1.19 -1.07
C VAL A 86 -3.44 -0.07 -0.24
N LYS A 87 -3.82 -0.01 1.03
CA LYS A 87 -3.19 0.87 2.03
C LYS A 87 -2.54 0.02 3.10
N GLY A 88 -1.38 0.45 3.54
CA GLY A 88 -0.71 -0.22 4.64
C GLY A 88 0.65 0.36 4.94
N GLU A 89 1.31 -0.25 5.90
CA GLU A 89 2.62 0.17 6.39
C GLU A 89 3.72 -0.65 5.75
N ILE A 90 4.77 0.03 5.30
CA ILE A 90 5.96 -0.63 4.75
C ILE A 90 6.83 -1.15 5.89
N ARG A 91 7.17 -2.43 5.82
CA ARG A 91 8.02 -3.11 6.79
C ARG A 91 9.06 -3.95 6.07
N ASP A 92 10.13 -4.25 6.79
CA ASP A 92 11.14 -5.21 6.35
C ASP A 92 10.66 -6.62 6.69
N ALA A 93 10.53 -7.48 5.70
CA ALA A 93 10.07 -8.85 5.89
C ALA A 93 11.03 -9.66 6.77
N PHE A 94 12.32 -9.36 6.73
CA PHE A 94 13.31 -10.04 7.55
C PHE A 94 13.04 -9.83 9.04
N ASN A 95 12.71 -8.60 9.45
CA ASN A 95 12.36 -8.29 10.83
C ASN A 95 11.01 -8.90 11.24
N LEU A 96 10.10 -9.05 10.30
CA LEU A 96 8.80 -9.68 10.55
C LEU A 96 8.89 -11.20 10.67
N SER A 97 9.87 -11.83 10.05
CA SER A 97 10.01 -13.29 10.06
C SER A 97 10.32 -13.86 11.45
N GLU A 98 10.78 -13.04 12.39
CA GLU A 98 10.93 -13.41 13.80
C GLU A 98 9.58 -13.55 14.51
N ILE A 99 8.56 -12.84 14.04
CA ILE A 99 7.22 -12.82 14.64
C ILE A 99 6.26 -13.71 13.86
N VAL A 100 6.36 -13.69 12.54
CA VAL A 100 5.52 -14.46 11.61
C VAL A 100 6.42 -15.15 10.60
N LYS A 101 6.31 -16.47 10.49
CA LYS A 101 7.04 -17.21 9.45
C LYS A 101 6.46 -16.89 8.08
N LEU A 102 7.22 -16.20 7.27
CA LEU A 102 6.87 -15.89 5.89
C LEU A 102 7.63 -16.81 4.94
N PRO A 103 6.95 -17.43 3.96
CA PRO A 103 7.62 -18.25 2.96
C PRO A 103 8.45 -17.38 2.00
N GLU A 104 9.48 -18.00 1.41
CA GLU A 104 10.18 -17.36 0.30
C GLU A 104 9.24 -17.26 -0.93
N PRO A 105 9.27 -16.17 -1.71
CA PRO A 105 10.21 -15.04 -1.66
C PRO A 105 9.74 -13.87 -0.76
N ILE A 106 8.69 -14.03 0.02
CA ILE A 106 8.10 -12.98 0.85
C ILE A 106 9.00 -12.62 2.03
N SER A 107 9.76 -13.58 2.54
CA SER A 107 10.63 -13.43 3.71
C SER A 107 11.86 -12.53 3.47
N SER A 108 12.13 -12.16 2.23
CA SER A 108 13.27 -11.31 1.86
C SER A 108 12.79 -10.03 1.20
N GLY A 109 13.21 -8.88 1.72
CA GLY A 109 12.90 -7.58 1.16
C GLY A 109 11.78 -6.83 1.87
N LEU A 110 11.20 -5.85 1.19
CA LEU A 110 10.13 -5.05 1.74
C LEU A 110 8.77 -5.72 1.51
N VAL A 111 7.89 -5.55 2.48
CA VAL A 111 6.49 -5.94 2.39
C VAL A 111 5.60 -4.79 2.84
N LEU A 112 4.35 -4.80 2.38
CA LEU A 112 3.32 -3.89 2.87
C LEU A 112 2.40 -4.67 3.79
N ILE A 113 2.28 -4.22 5.04
CA ILE A 113 1.31 -4.78 5.98
C ILE A 113 0.00 -4.05 5.78
N GLU A 114 -0.96 -4.76 5.23
CA GLU A 114 -2.23 -4.17 4.82
C GLU A 114 -3.04 -3.65 5.99
N THR A 115 -3.49 -2.40 5.88
CA THR A 115 -4.56 -1.85 6.71
C THR A 115 -5.92 -2.09 6.04
N SER A 116 -5.98 -1.90 4.73
CA SER A 116 -7.18 -2.16 3.94
C SER A 116 -6.85 -2.35 2.46
N HIS A 117 -7.73 -3.07 1.75
CA HIS A 117 -7.70 -3.11 0.29
C HIS A 117 -9.11 -3.04 -0.27
N ARG A 118 -9.22 -2.61 -1.50
CA ARG A 118 -10.49 -2.57 -2.23
C ARG A 118 -10.25 -2.79 -3.71
N ALA A 119 -11.27 -3.27 -4.41
CA ALA A 119 -11.26 -3.34 -5.86
C ALA A 119 -11.11 -1.93 -6.46
N HIS A 120 -10.32 -1.86 -7.50
CA HIS A 120 -10.02 -0.57 -8.14
C HIS A 120 -10.48 -0.54 -9.58
#